data_16a5a6cbb6d94a9b1198bc36fd52b92c
#
_entry.id   16a5a6cbb6d94a9b1198bc36fd52b92c
#
_cell.length_a   1.000
_cell.length_b   1.000
_cell.length_c   1.000
_cell.angle_alpha   90.00
_cell.angle_beta   90.00
_cell.angle_gamma   90.00
#
_symmetry.space_group_name_H-M   'P 1'
#
loop_
_entity.id
_entity.type
_entity.pdbx_description
1 polymer ?
#
loop_
_entity_poly.entity_id
_entity_poly.type
_entity_poly.pdbx_seq_one_letter_code
_entity_poly.pdbx_strand_id
1 'polypeptide(L)'
;MANDIIFGKNSVMEALIAGDREINKILISKNIHSDNKLNKIKELARESGIVFQFVAKEKFQPYAEYNHQGIIAQISPIKYMDLDDFLDKEKYENAALVILDGVEDSHNLGSIIRTCVCAGVAGIIIPSRRNVQVNATVEKTSAGAINHIPIIKVNSLVNAVQKLKNSDWWVVAADASAKDNYYDVNYKDMNCAIIMGAEHAGVSKSLLKLSDFIVKIPMFKDC
;
A
#
# COMPACT_ATOMS: atom_id res chain seq x y z
N MET A 1 -3.25 19.68 -8.73
CA MET A 1 -3.82 19.18 -7.47
C MET A 1 -5.27 18.67 -7.57
N ALA A 2 -6.04 18.97 -8.62
CA ALA A 2 -7.45 18.56 -8.74
C ALA A 2 -7.68 17.16 -9.36
N ASN A 3 -6.68 16.53 -9.94
CA ASN A 3 -6.86 15.25 -10.64
C ASN A 3 -6.92 14.01 -9.71
N ASP A 4 -6.55 14.16 -8.44
CA ASP A 4 -6.46 13.04 -7.50
C ASP A 4 -7.64 12.96 -6.53
N ILE A 5 -8.70 13.75 -6.76
CA ILE A 5 -9.83 13.84 -5.84
C ILE A 5 -11.15 13.97 -6.61
N ILE A 6 -12.13 13.16 -6.18
CA ILE A 6 -13.52 13.24 -6.64
C ILE A 6 -14.38 13.84 -5.53
N PHE A 7 -15.23 14.82 -5.87
CA PHE A 7 -16.05 15.56 -4.91
C PHE A 7 -17.55 15.25 -5.08
N GLY A 8 -18.22 15.12 -3.94
CA GLY A 8 -19.68 15.03 -3.88
C GLY A 8 -20.22 13.60 -4.06
N LYS A 9 -21.45 13.39 -3.53
CA LYS A 9 -22.08 12.06 -3.46
C LYS A 9 -22.29 11.42 -4.84
N ASN A 10 -22.71 12.22 -5.84
CA ASN A 10 -23.01 11.68 -7.17
C ASN A 10 -21.75 11.19 -7.84
N SER A 11 -20.72 12.05 -7.95
CA SER A 11 -19.46 11.69 -8.62
C SER A 11 -18.72 10.54 -7.95
N VAL A 12 -18.74 10.49 -6.59
CA VAL A 12 -18.14 9.35 -5.85
C VAL A 12 -18.92 8.08 -6.12
N MET A 13 -20.24 8.12 -6.17
CA MET A 13 -21.08 6.95 -6.48
C MET A 13 -20.85 6.47 -7.92
N GLU A 14 -20.81 7.39 -8.88
CA GLU A 14 -20.54 7.06 -10.29
C GLU A 14 -19.15 6.43 -10.47
N ALA A 15 -18.11 6.98 -9.81
CA ALA A 15 -16.76 6.41 -9.87
C ALA A 15 -16.69 4.99 -9.26
N LEU A 16 -17.45 4.74 -8.17
CA LEU A 16 -17.55 3.39 -7.58
C LEU A 16 -18.26 2.39 -8.51
N ILE A 17 -19.31 2.83 -9.23
CA ILE A 17 -20.07 1.99 -10.16
C ILE A 17 -19.26 1.73 -11.44
N ALA A 18 -18.61 2.76 -11.99
CA ALA A 18 -17.83 2.65 -13.22
C ALA A 18 -16.58 1.79 -13.04
N GLY A 19 -15.94 1.84 -11.85
CA GLY A 19 -14.71 1.07 -11.56
C GLY A 19 -13.52 1.44 -12.46
N ASP A 20 -13.60 2.58 -13.16
CA ASP A 20 -12.58 3.07 -14.11
C ASP A 20 -11.44 3.81 -13.43
N ARG A 21 -11.60 4.13 -12.15
CA ARG A 21 -10.64 4.87 -11.32
C ARG A 21 -10.33 4.12 -10.05
N GLU A 22 -9.05 4.03 -9.74
CA GLU A 22 -8.56 3.42 -8.51
C GLU A 22 -8.78 4.36 -7.32
N ILE A 23 -9.72 4.03 -6.44
CA ILE A 23 -10.03 4.82 -5.25
C ILE A 23 -9.20 4.33 -4.06
N ASN A 24 -8.30 5.17 -3.57
CA ASN A 24 -7.49 4.87 -2.39
C ASN A 24 -8.33 4.87 -1.10
N LYS A 25 -9.23 5.88 -0.98
CA LYS A 25 -9.95 6.14 0.25
C LYS A 25 -11.10 7.10 0.04
N ILE A 26 -12.18 6.92 0.80
CA ILE A 26 -13.31 7.85 0.84
C ILE A 26 -13.34 8.53 2.20
N LEU A 27 -13.32 9.87 2.22
CA LEU A 27 -13.52 10.69 3.41
C LEU A 27 -14.97 11.12 3.48
N ILE A 28 -15.60 10.90 4.64
CA ILE A 28 -17.00 11.23 4.91
C ILE A 28 -17.04 12.15 6.13
N SER A 29 -17.70 13.30 6.01
CA SER A 29 -17.87 14.21 7.15
C SER A 29 -18.73 13.56 8.24
N LYS A 30 -18.33 13.68 9.51
CA LYS A 30 -19.14 13.22 10.65
C LYS A 30 -20.52 13.88 10.71
N ASN A 31 -20.65 15.10 10.15
CA ASN A 31 -21.86 15.89 10.15
C ASN A 31 -22.71 15.72 8.87
N ILE A 32 -22.35 14.76 7.99
CA ILE A 32 -23.10 14.51 6.77
C ILE A 32 -24.47 13.94 7.09
N HIS A 33 -25.50 14.44 6.41
CA HIS A 33 -26.84 13.86 6.51
C HIS A 33 -26.84 12.47 5.88
N SER A 34 -27.30 11.47 6.66
CA SER A 34 -27.44 10.09 6.17
C SER A 34 -28.65 9.97 5.27
N ASP A 35 -28.45 9.55 4.03
CA ASP A 35 -29.48 9.28 3.04
C ASP A 35 -29.19 7.96 2.29
N ASN A 36 -30.12 7.56 1.42
CA ASN A 36 -30.00 6.32 0.66
C ASN A 36 -28.75 6.31 -0.23
N LYS A 37 -28.31 7.47 -0.78
CA LYS A 37 -27.09 7.57 -1.57
C LYS A 37 -25.85 7.28 -0.74
N LEU A 38 -25.73 7.86 0.44
CA LEU A 38 -24.59 7.61 1.32
C LEU A 38 -24.52 6.14 1.74
N ASN A 39 -25.66 5.52 1.99
CA ASN A 39 -25.71 4.09 2.33
C ASN A 39 -25.26 3.23 1.14
N LYS A 40 -25.69 3.55 -0.08
CA LYS A 40 -25.24 2.84 -1.28
C LYS A 40 -23.74 3.02 -1.54
N ILE A 41 -23.19 4.24 -1.34
CA ILE A 41 -21.74 4.48 -1.44
C ILE A 41 -20.97 3.60 -0.46
N LYS A 42 -21.43 3.48 0.80
CA LYS A 42 -20.76 2.64 1.80
C LYS A 42 -20.82 1.15 1.45
N GLU A 43 -21.94 0.69 0.88
CA GLU A 43 -22.10 -0.67 0.40
C GLU A 43 -21.11 -0.97 -0.73
N LEU A 44 -21.13 -0.17 -1.81
CA LEU A 44 -20.22 -0.30 -2.94
C LEU A 44 -18.75 -0.23 -2.52
N ALA A 45 -18.39 0.68 -1.62
CA ALA A 45 -17.04 0.78 -1.09
C ALA A 45 -16.61 -0.48 -0.33
N ARG A 46 -17.53 -1.13 0.42
CA ARG A 46 -17.23 -2.41 1.11
C ARG A 46 -17.05 -3.56 0.12
N GLU A 47 -17.95 -3.67 -0.87
CA GLU A 47 -17.89 -4.68 -1.92
C GLU A 47 -16.58 -4.59 -2.70
N SER A 48 -16.11 -3.36 -2.99
CA SER A 48 -14.85 -3.09 -3.69
C SER A 48 -13.62 -3.06 -2.77
N GLY A 49 -13.72 -3.38 -1.48
CA GLY A 49 -12.60 -3.33 -0.54
C GLY A 49 -12.04 -1.92 -0.26
N ILE A 50 -12.75 -0.86 -0.66
CA ILE A 50 -12.32 0.53 -0.52
C ILE A 50 -12.55 1.02 0.90
N VAL A 51 -11.50 1.58 1.51
CA VAL A 51 -11.57 2.13 2.87
C VAL A 51 -12.34 3.43 2.87
N PHE A 52 -13.34 3.57 3.76
CA PHE A 52 -13.94 4.86 4.05
C PHE A 52 -13.80 5.25 5.52
N GLN A 53 -13.67 6.54 5.78
CA GLN A 53 -13.41 7.09 7.10
C GLN A 53 -14.29 8.31 7.39
N PHE A 54 -14.95 8.30 8.55
CA PHE A 54 -15.61 9.49 9.06
C PHE A 54 -14.59 10.44 9.67
N VAL A 55 -14.55 11.68 9.17
CA VAL A 55 -13.61 12.71 9.60
C VAL A 55 -14.33 13.99 10.02
N ALA A 56 -13.66 14.80 10.81
CA ALA A 56 -14.17 16.09 11.24
C ALA A 56 -14.26 17.07 10.05
N LYS A 57 -15.15 18.08 10.15
CA LYS A 57 -15.45 19.05 9.08
C LYS A 57 -14.21 19.81 8.62
N GLU A 58 -13.27 20.03 9.53
CA GLU A 58 -12.02 20.75 9.29
C GLU A 58 -11.14 20.09 8.23
N LYS A 59 -11.25 18.76 8.05
CA LYS A 59 -10.54 18.02 6.99
C LYS A 59 -11.01 18.37 5.58
N PHE A 60 -12.17 19.04 5.45
CA PHE A 60 -12.72 19.51 4.18
C PHE A 60 -12.36 20.96 3.87
N GLN A 61 -11.75 21.71 4.82
CA GLN A 61 -11.35 23.11 4.58
C GLN A 61 -10.47 23.32 3.33
N PRO A 62 -9.47 22.47 3.03
CA PRO A 62 -8.68 22.62 1.81
C PRO A 62 -9.48 22.50 0.51
N TYR A 63 -10.71 22.01 0.60
CA TYR A 63 -11.61 21.75 -0.53
C TYR A 63 -12.90 22.58 -0.47
N ALA A 64 -12.90 23.68 0.33
CA ALA A 64 -14.09 24.49 0.57
C ALA A 64 -14.64 25.17 -0.69
N GLU A 65 -13.81 25.38 -1.71
CA GLU A 65 -14.18 25.93 -3.01
C GLU A 65 -14.96 24.94 -3.90
N TYR A 66 -14.90 23.62 -3.54
CA TYR A 66 -15.58 22.57 -4.31
C TYR A 66 -16.88 22.13 -3.64
N ASN A 67 -17.87 21.80 -4.45
CA ASN A 67 -19.17 21.29 -3.95
C ASN A 67 -19.03 19.82 -3.49
N HIS A 68 -18.28 19.61 -2.40
CA HIS A 68 -17.97 18.26 -1.90
C HIS A 68 -19.12 17.59 -1.14
N GLN A 69 -20.17 18.31 -0.74
CA GLN A 69 -21.34 17.76 -0.01
C GLN A 69 -20.98 16.89 1.20
N GLY A 70 -19.83 17.10 1.82
CA GLY A 70 -19.33 16.30 2.95
C GLY A 70 -18.76 14.94 2.58
N ILE A 71 -18.45 14.68 1.31
CA ILE A 71 -17.81 13.46 0.84
C ILE A 71 -16.76 13.73 -0.23
N ILE A 72 -15.61 13.04 -0.12
CA ILE A 72 -14.49 13.15 -1.06
C ILE A 72 -13.90 11.74 -1.24
N ALA A 73 -13.60 11.36 -2.49
CA ALA A 73 -12.81 10.19 -2.79
C ALA A 73 -11.41 10.60 -3.25
N GLN A 74 -10.40 10.04 -2.62
CA GLN A 74 -8.99 10.17 -3.02
C GLN A 74 -8.69 9.04 -4.00
N ILE A 75 -8.19 9.39 -5.19
CA ILE A 75 -7.87 8.44 -6.25
C ILE A 75 -6.36 8.22 -6.37
N SER A 76 -5.97 7.06 -6.87
CA SER A 76 -4.59 6.74 -7.21
C SER A 76 -4.28 7.16 -8.64
N PRO A 77 -3.08 7.67 -8.93
CA PRO A 77 -2.62 7.90 -10.30
C PRO A 77 -2.31 6.60 -11.05
N ILE A 78 -2.20 5.48 -10.33
CA ILE A 78 -1.94 4.16 -10.91
C ILE A 78 -3.05 3.17 -10.56
N LYS A 79 -3.14 2.10 -11.35
CA LYS A 79 -3.92 0.91 -11.01
C LYS A 79 -3.08 -0.04 -10.16
N TYR A 80 -3.61 -0.48 -9.01
CA TYR A 80 -2.97 -1.51 -8.21
C TYR A 80 -3.17 -2.90 -8.83
N MET A 81 -2.20 -3.77 -8.59
CA MET A 81 -2.28 -5.18 -8.98
C MET A 81 -2.84 -6.00 -7.81
N ASP A 82 -3.61 -7.03 -8.11
CA ASP A 82 -3.98 -8.04 -7.13
C ASP A 82 -2.82 -9.02 -6.90
N LEU A 83 -2.73 -9.61 -5.69
CA LEU A 83 -1.65 -10.55 -5.37
C LEU A 83 -1.78 -11.86 -6.17
N ASP A 84 -3.01 -12.30 -6.46
CA ASP A 84 -3.23 -13.50 -7.27
C ASP A 84 -2.78 -13.28 -8.69
N ASP A 85 -3.17 -12.15 -9.29
CA ASP A 85 -2.71 -11.76 -10.61
C ASP A 85 -1.18 -11.66 -10.70
N PHE A 86 -0.52 -11.21 -9.62
CA PHE A 86 0.93 -11.16 -9.55
C PHE A 86 1.54 -12.57 -9.53
N LEU A 87 1.02 -13.47 -8.72
CA LEU A 87 1.53 -14.82 -8.56
C LEU A 87 1.27 -15.70 -9.80
N ASP A 88 0.17 -15.47 -10.50
CA ASP A 88 -0.24 -16.26 -11.69
C ASP A 88 0.50 -15.83 -12.96
N LYS A 89 1.05 -14.61 -13.02
CA LYS A 89 1.59 -14.02 -14.25
C LYS A 89 2.85 -14.67 -14.78
N GLU A 90 3.76 -15.07 -13.90
CA GLU A 90 5.08 -15.56 -14.30
C GLU A 90 5.64 -16.55 -13.29
N LYS A 91 6.45 -17.50 -13.75
CA LYS A 91 7.32 -18.28 -12.88
C LYS A 91 8.49 -17.37 -12.48
N TYR A 92 8.48 -16.95 -11.23
CA TYR A 92 9.59 -16.19 -10.67
C TYR A 92 10.76 -17.12 -10.32
N GLU A 93 11.95 -16.75 -10.73
CA GLU A 93 13.20 -17.47 -10.39
C GLU A 93 14.19 -16.47 -9.82
N ASN A 94 14.64 -16.69 -8.59
CA ASN A 94 15.57 -15.80 -7.87
C ASN A 94 15.06 -14.34 -7.77
N ALA A 95 13.76 -14.17 -7.65
CA ALA A 95 13.14 -12.85 -7.63
C ALA A 95 13.08 -12.27 -6.21
N ALA A 96 13.17 -10.93 -6.11
CA ALA A 96 12.93 -10.19 -4.88
C ALA A 96 11.58 -9.48 -4.94
N LEU A 97 10.82 -9.54 -3.86
CA LEU A 97 9.57 -8.80 -3.64
C LEU A 97 9.72 -8.00 -2.35
N VAL A 98 9.22 -6.78 -2.29
CA VAL A 98 9.27 -5.95 -1.08
C VAL A 98 7.88 -5.81 -0.48
N ILE A 99 7.76 -6.01 0.82
CA ILE A 99 6.53 -5.86 1.60
C ILE A 99 6.73 -4.69 2.57
N LEU A 100 5.85 -3.69 2.54
CA LEU A 100 5.96 -2.51 3.39
C LEU A 100 4.92 -2.58 4.52
N ASP A 101 5.39 -2.67 5.75
CA ASP A 101 4.55 -2.74 6.95
C ASP A 101 4.58 -1.40 7.71
N GLY A 102 3.73 -0.47 7.28
CA GLY A 102 3.53 0.80 8.00
C GLY A 102 4.37 1.98 7.51
N VAL A 103 4.69 2.06 6.22
CA VAL A 103 5.27 3.26 5.62
C VAL A 103 4.20 4.33 5.47
N GLU A 104 4.28 5.44 6.22
CA GLU A 104 3.23 6.47 6.30
C GLU A 104 3.54 7.73 5.49
N ASP A 105 4.80 7.97 5.16
CA ASP A 105 5.24 9.15 4.41
C ASP A 105 5.31 8.89 2.90
N SER A 106 4.75 9.83 2.11
CA SER A 106 4.72 9.72 0.65
C SER A 106 6.08 9.84 -0.01
N HIS A 107 7.01 10.62 0.58
CA HIS A 107 8.36 10.77 0.05
C HIS A 107 9.17 9.49 0.29
N ASN A 108 8.99 8.86 1.47
CA ASN A 108 9.62 7.57 1.76
C ASN A 108 9.13 6.49 0.81
N LEU A 109 7.80 6.39 0.57
CA LEU A 109 7.26 5.42 -0.39
C LEU A 109 7.81 5.65 -1.80
N GLY A 110 7.84 6.90 -2.27
CA GLY A 110 8.39 7.23 -3.60
C GLY A 110 9.88 6.87 -3.73
N SER A 111 10.67 7.12 -2.69
CA SER A 111 12.11 6.77 -2.65
C SER A 111 12.33 5.26 -2.64
N ILE A 112 11.52 4.51 -1.88
CA ILE A 112 11.55 3.04 -1.84
C ILE A 112 11.23 2.48 -3.22
N ILE A 113 10.16 2.96 -3.87
CA ILE A 113 9.77 2.53 -5.23
C ILE A 113 10.94 2.73 -6.20
N ARG A 114 11.56 3.90 -6.19
CA ARG A 114 12.72 4.19 -7.07
C ARG A 114 13.88 3.24 -6.81
N THR A 115 14.19 2.97 -5.55
CA THR A 115 15.25 2.03 -5.17
C THR A 115 14.93 0.61 -5.63
N CYS A 116 13.70 0.15 -5.41
CA CYS A 116 13.23 -1.17 -5.84
C CYS A 116 13.35 -1.38 -7.36
N VAL A 117 12.95 -0.38 -8.15
CA VAL A 117 13.10 -0.44 -9.62
C VAL A 117 14.57 -0.55 -10.02
N CYS A 118 15.44 0.28 -9.43
CA CYS A 118 16.88 0.24 -9.72
C CYS A 118 17.53 -1.09 -9.30
N ALA A 119 17.01 -1.74 -8.26
CA ALA A 119 17.49 -3.04 -7.76
C ALA A 119 16.88 -4.24 -8.50
N GLY A 120 15.97 -4.04 -9.46
CA GLY A 120 15.32 -5.13 -10.19
C GLY A 120 14.31 -5.93 -9.35
N VAL A 121 13.67 -5.30 -8.35
CA VAL A 121 12.64 -5.92 -7.52
C VAL A 121 11.40 -6.19 -8.38
N ALA A 122 10.81 -7.38 -8.26
CA ALA A 122 9.68 -7.84 -9.07
C ALA A 122 8.36 -7.12 -8.75
N GLY A 123 8.19 -6.62 -7.52
CA GLY A 123 6.99 -5.91 -7.11
C GLY A 123 7.05 -5.39 -5.67
N ILE A 124 6.10 -4.54 -5.31
CA ILE A 124 5.98 -3.98 -3.96
C ILE A 124 4.58 -4.25 -3.42
N ILE A 125 4.47 -4.86 -2.24
CA ILE A 125 3.21 -5.08 -1.54
C ILE A 125 3.00 -3.99 -0.50
N ILE A 126 1.84 -3.33 -0.57
CA ILE A 126 1.40 -2.36 0.43
C ILE A 126 0.03 -2.75 1.01
N PRO A 127 -0.22 -2.54 2.30
CA PRO A 127 -1.54 -2.75 2.87
C PRO A 127 -2.48 -1.58 2.55
N SER A 128 -3.77 -1.87 2.43
CA SER A 128 -4.83 -0.86 2.22
C SER A 128 -5.04 0.07 3.42
N ARG A 129 -4.52 -0.30 4.60
CA ARG A 129 -4.62 0.48 5.85
C ARG A 129 -3.25 0.58 6.52
N ARG A 130 -3.05 1.63 7.34
CA ARG A 130 -1.81 1.88 8.10
C ARG A 130 -0.58 2.00 7.20
N ASN A 131 -0.77 2.48 6.00
CA ASN A 131 0.29 2.76 5.04
C ASN A 131 -0.16 3.91 4.14
N VAL A 132 0.78 4.72 3.69
CA VAL A 132 0.48 5.70 2.65
C VAL A 132 0.10 4.98 1.36
N GLN A 133 -0.90 5.49 0.68
CA GLN A 133 -1.29 5.01 -0.64
C GLN A 133 -0.62 5.84 -1.73
N VAL A 134 -0.52 5.29 -2.93
CA VAL A 134 0.05 6.02 -4.06
C VAL A 134 -0.79 7.25 -4.37
N ASN A 135 -0.13 8.40 -4.44
CA ASN A 135 -0.71 9.70 -4.73
C ASN A 135 0.27 10.52 -5.59
N ALA A 136 -0.11 11.73 -5.99
CA ALA A 136 0.72 12.61 -6.82
C ALA A 136 2.11 12.90 -6.22
N THR A 137 2.25 12.92 -4.90
CA THR A 137 3.55 13.11 -4.23
C THR A 137 4.44 11.88 -4.43
N VAL A 138 3.89 10.67 -4.27
CA VAL A 138 4.60 9.40 -4.52
C VAL A 138 5.04 9.32 -5.97
N GLU A 139 4.14 9.62 -6.92
CA GLU A 139 4.45 9.65 -8.35
C GLU A 139 5.61 10.60 -8.65
N LYS A 140 5.55 11.84 -8.16
CA LYS A 140 6.60 12.84 -8.33
C LYS A 140 7.93 12.41 -7.69
N THR A 141 7.91 11.87 -6.47
CA THR A 141 9.11 11.49 -5.72
C THR A 141 9.78 10.25 -6.31
N SER A 142 8.98 9.32 -6.85
CA SER A 142 9.52 8.15 -7.55
C SER A 142 10.16 8.50 -8.91
N ALA A 143 10.02 9.77 -9.38
CA ALA A 143 10.57 10.25 -10.66
C ALA A 143 10.17 9.34 -11.85
N GLY A 144 8.93 8.86 -11.88
CA GLY A 144 8.38 7.99 -12.92
C GLY A 144 8.70 6.50 -12.75
N ALA A 145 9.53 6.11 -11.78
CA ALA A 145 9.87 4.71 -11.51
C ALA A 145 8.63 3.85 -11.20
N ILE A 146 7.58 4.45 -10.62
CA ILE A 146 6.33 3.76 -10.28
C ILE A 146 5.63 3.09 -11.48
N ASN A 147 5.89 3.55 -12.71
CA ASN A 147 5.30 2.97 -13.91
C ASN A 147 6.04 1.70 -14.39
N HIS A 148 7.15 1.34 -13.74
CA HIS A 148 8.02 0.22 -14.11
C HIS A 148 8.01 -0.93 -13.11
N ILE A 149 7.18 -0.86 -12.07
CA ILE A 149 7.08 -1.89 -11.04
C ILE A 149 5.62 -2.07 -10.61
N PRO A 150 5.10 -3.29 -10.50
CA PRO A 150 3.76 -3.51 -9.97
C PRO A 150 3.68 -3.14 -8.48
N ILE A 151 2.67 -2.34 -8.14
CA ILE A 151 2.29 -2.06 -6.75
C ILE A 151 1.07 -2.92 -6.42
N ILE A 152 1.27 -3.86 -5.53
CA ILE A 152 0.28 -4.85 -5.12
C ILE A 152 -0.39 -4.37 -3.84
N LYS A 153 -1.71 -4.20 -3.85
CA LYS A 153 -2.46 -3.71 -2.69
C LYS A 153 -3.24 -4.82 -2.03
N VAL A 154 -3.01 -5.04 -0.75
CA VAL A 154 -3.63 -6.13 0.01
C VAL A 154 -4.38 -5.63 1.24
N ASN A 155 -5.43 -6.36 1.64
CA ASN A 155 -6.19 -6.02 2.85
C ASN A 155 -5.50 -6.50 4.14
N SER A 156 -4.67 -7.54 4.04
CA SER A 156 -3.97 -8.16 5.18
C SER A 156 -2.59 -8.63 4.74
N LEU A 157 -1.54 -8.05 5.32
CA LEU A 157 -0.15 -8.51 5.09
C LEU A 157 0.07 -9.94 5.62
N VAL A 158 -0.59 -10.32 6.71
CA VAL A 158 -0.52 -11.68 7.27
C VAL A 158 -1.00 -12.71 6.24
N ASN A 159 -2.17 -12.47 5.64
CA ASN A 159 -2.73 -13.35 4.62
C ASN A 159 -1.87 -13.36 3.34
N ALA A 160 -1.34 -12.18 2.95
CA ALA A 160 -0.44 -12.07 1.80
C ALA A 160 0.85 -12.88 2.00
N VAL A 161 1.46 -12.77 3.18
CA VAL A 161 2.66 -13.56 3.54
C VAL A 161 2.37 -15.06 3.51
N GLN A 162 1.24 -15.51 4.08
CA GLN A 162 0.86 -16.93 4.03
C GLN A 162 0.68 -17.42 2.58
N LYS A 163 0.08 -16.59 1.72
CA LYS A 163 -0.12 -16.92 0.31
C LYS A 163 1.20 -17.00 -0.46
N LEU A 164 2.11 -16.06 -0.23
CA LEU A 164 3.48 -16.09 -0.77
C LEU A 164 4.22 -17.37 -0.39
N LYS A 165 4.17 -17.76 0.89
CA LYS A 165 4.80 -19.02 1.37
C LYS A 165 4.23 -20.27 0.70
N ASN A 166 2.91 -20.27 0.41
CA ASN A 166 2.27 -21.36 -0.34
C ASN A 166 2.62 -21.36 -1.84
N SER A 167 3.28 -20.30 -2.33
CA SER A 167 3.72 -20.11 -3.72
C SER A 167 5.24 -20.07 -3.85
N ASP A 168 5.94 -20.79 -2.97
CA ASP A 168 7.40 -20.98 -2.96
C ASP A 168 8.22 -19.69 -2.79
N TRP A 169 7.68 -18.70 -2.06
CA TRP A 169 8.41 -17.50 -1.64
C TRP A 169 8.91 -17.65 -0.21
N TRP A 170 10.19 -17.40 0.01
CA TRP A 170 10.79 -17.27 1.33
C TRP A 170 10.55 -15.88 1.88
N VAL A 171 10.21 -15.78 3.15
CA VAL A 171 9.87 -14.53 3.80
C VAL A 171 10.98 -14.09 4.73
N VAL A 172 11.55 -12.93 4.46
CA VAL A 172 12.68 -12.33 5.19
C VAL A 172 12.23 -11.03 5.85
N ALA A 173 12.25 -10.95 7.17
CA ALA A 173 11.94 -9.69 7.87
C ALA A 173 13.22 -8.94 8.23
N ALA A 174 13.31 -7.66 7.88
CA ALA A 174 14.39 -6.78 8.31
C ALA A 174 14.03 -6.14 9.66
N ASP A 175 14.73 -6.53 10.72
CA ASP A 175 14.53 -6.05 12.09
C ASP A 175 15.87 -5.76 12.76
N ALA A 176 16.02 -4.56 13.34
CA ALA A 176 17.28 -4.13 13.97
C ALA A 176 17.69 -4.99 15.17
N SER A 177 16.73 -5.66 15.84
CA SER A 177 16.98 -6.55 16.99
C SER A 177 17.38 -7.98 16.59
N ALA A 178 17.41 -8.31 15.31
CA ALA A 178 17.80 -9.63 14.82
C ALA A 178 19.22 -10.00 15.24
N LYS A 179 19.47 -11.31 15.37
CA LYS A 179 20.81 -11.83 15.66
C LYS A 179 21.66 -11.87 14.40
N ASP A 180 21.09 -12.37 13.32
CA ASP A 180 21.79 -12.64 12.06
C ASP A 180 21.80 -11.38 11.19
N ASN A 181 22.90 -11.16 10.47
CA ASN A 181 22.97 -10.08 9.48
C ASN A 181 22.33 -10.55 8.16
N TYR A 182 21.89 -9.62 7.35
CA TYR A 182 21.23 -9.94 6.07
C TYR A 182 22.13 -10.77 5.14
N TYR A 183 23.44 -10.67 5.22
CA TYR A 183 24.40 -11.41 4.39
C TYR A 183 24.78 -12.79 4.98
N ASP A 184 24.32 -13.14 6.17
CA ASP A 184 24.56 -14.46 6.78
C ASP A 184 23.61 -15.53 6.23
N VAL A 185 22.54 -15.09 5.54
CA VAL A 185 21.56 -15.98 4.88
C VAL A 185 21.96 -16.23 3.43
N ASN A 186 21.92 -17.49 3.02
CA ASN A 186 22.14 -17.86 1.62
C ASN A 186 20.81 -17.73 0.84
N TYR A 187 20.69 -16.68 0.02
CA TYR A 187 19.51 -16.41 -0.81
C TYR A 187 19.57 -17.05 -2.20
N LYS A 188 20.60 -17.83 -2.49
CA LYS A 188 20.76 -18.45 -3.80
C LYS A 188 19.58 -19.37 -4.10
N ASP A 189 19.06 -19.27 -5.32
CA ASP A 189 17.96 -20.08 -5.83
C ASP A 189 16.63 -19.91 -5.04
N MET A 190 16.43 -18.73 -4.41
CA MET A 190 15.23 -18.40 -3.65
C MET A 190 14.48 -17.22 -4.24
N ASN A 191 13.16 -17.32 -4.30
CA ASN A 191 12.29 -16.13 -4.41
C ASN A 191 12.11 -15.55 -3.00
N CYS A 192 12.50 -14.31 -2.78
CA CYS A 192 12.52 -13.69 -1.45
C CYS A 192 11.54 -12.53 -1.34
N ALA A 193 10.60 -12.61 -0.40
CA ALA A 193 9.73 -11.52 0.00
C ALA A 193 10.31 -10.83 1.25
N ILE A 194 10.83 -9.61 1.06
CA ILE A 194 11.54 -8.86 2.10
C ILE A 194 10.55 -7.91 2.77
N ILE A 195 10.33 -8.07 4.08
CA ILE A 195 9.47 -7.20 4.88
C ILE A 195 10.30 -6.07 5.48
N MET A 196 9.91 -4.84 5.15
CA MET A 196 10.43 -3.61 5.74
C MET A 196 9.36 -2.99 6.64
N GLY A 197 9.71 -2.74 7.89
CA GLY A 197 8.80 -2.18 8.89
C GLY A 197 8.70 -0.66 8.85
N ALA A 198 7.83 -0.12 9.71
CA ALA A 198 7.71 1.32 9.96
C ALA A 198 8.97 1.86 10.64
N GLU A 199 9.27 3.15 10.43
CA GLU A 199 10.46 3.83 10.95
C GLU A 199 10.62 3.70 12.47
N HIS A 200 9.55 3.82 13.23
CA HIS A 200 9.59 3.76 14.69
C HIS A 200 9.16 2.41 15.28
N ALA A 201 8.21 1.73 14.64
CA ALA A 201 7.61 0.51 15.18
C ALA A 201 8.28 -0.77 14.66
N GLY A 202 9.11 -0.67 13.61
CA GLY A 202 9.69 -1.84 12.94
C GLY A 202 8.64 -2.73 12.29
N VAL A 203 8.97 -3.98 12.10
CA VAL A 203 8.08 -5.00 11.55
C VAL A 203 7.12 -5.50 12.64
N SER A 204 5.84 -5.64 12.32
CA SER A 204 4.84 -6.11 13.27
C SER A 204 5.13 -7.53 13.76
N LYS A 205 4.84 -7.81 15.05
CA LYS A 205 5.09 -9.10 15.69
C LYS A 205 4.45 -10.29 14.97
N SER A 206 3.30 -10.07 14.34
CA SER A 206 2.60 -11.11 13.57
C SER A 206 3.37 -11.49 12.31
N LEU A 207 3.99 -10.54 11.63
CA LEU A 207 4.81 -10.78 10.45
C LEU A 207 6.17 -11.39 10.81
N LEU A 208 6.81 -10.93 11.89
CA LEU A 208 8.05 -11.55 12.41
C LEU A 208 7.86 -13.04 12.68
N LYS A 209 6.72 -13.44 13.28
CA LYS A 209 6.42 -14.85 13.57
C LYS A 209 6.20 -15.71 12.32
N LEU A 210 5.80 -15.10 11.20
CA LEU A 210 5.57 -15.79 9.93
C LEU A 210 6.81 -15.82 9.04
N SER A 211 7.81 -15.00 9.34
CA SER A 211 9.04 -14.91 8.57
C SER A 211 9.89 -16.16 8.73
N ASP A 212 10.51 -16.61 7.64
CA ASP A 212 11.45 -17.73 7.63
C ASP A 212 12.82 -17.29 8.15
N PHE A 213 13.18 -16.04 7.88
CA PHE A 213 14.41 -15.42 8.35
C PHE A 213 14.10 -14.05 8.95
N ILE A 214 14.76 -13.73 10.05
CA ILE A 214 14.75 -12.40 10.66
C ILE A 214 16.20 -11.93 10.69
N VAL A 215 16.49 -10.86 9.93
CA VAL A 215 17.84 -10.38 9.69
C VAL A 215 17.96 -8.89 9.97
N LYS A 216 19.16 -8.43 10.28
CA LYS A 216 19.46 -7.00 10.44
C LYS A 216 20.41 -6.50 9.36
N ILE A 217 20.30 -5.22 9.05
CA ILE A 217 21.30 -4.47 8.32
C ILE A 217 22.26 -3.90 9.38
N PRO A 218 23.54 -4.34 9.44
CA PRO A 218 24.45 -3.83 10.45
C PRO A 218 24.72 -2.33 10.23
N MET A 219 24.60 -1.57 11.31
CA MET A 219 24.87 -0.14 11.31
C MET A 219 26.24 0.13 11.93
N PHE A 220 26.98 1.10 11.40
CA PHE A 220 28.31 1.46 11.93
C PHE A 220 28.22 2.14 13.31
N LYS A 221 27.09 2.80 13.59
CA LYS A 221 26.74 3.37 14.90
C LYS A 221 25.27 3.11 15.17
N ASP A 222 24.94 2.94 16.45
CA ASP A 222 23.55 2.93 16.90
C ASP A 222 22.96 4.34 16.62
N CYS A 223 21.99 4.40 15.72
CA CYS A 223 21.29 5.63 15.32
C CYS A 223 19.95 5.70 16.03
#